data_ae16d5e42f170c4453da99dae3823f9c
#
_entry.id   ae16d5e42f170c4453da99dae3823f9c
#
_cell.length_a   1.000
_cell.length_b   1.000
_cell.length_c   1.000
_cell.angle_alpha   90.00
_cell.angle_beta   90.00
_cell.angle_gamma   90.00
#
_symmetry.space_group_name_H-M   'P 1'
#
loop_
_entity.id
_entity.type
_entity.pdbx_description
1 polymer ?
#
loop_
_entity_poly.entity_id
_entity_poly.type
_entity_poly.pdbx_seq_one_letter_code
_entity_poly.pdbx_strand_id
1 'polypeptide(L)'
;MYQIRIHGRGGQGVVTAAEMLALAGFMEGHNAQAFPSFGSERTGAPVVAFARLSPSEIRLREPVLEPDAVLIQDRTLLESVNVFEGLRPDGYVLINSSQTPEALGLSDLVERMPARHVLCVSATRFALDRIGRPLPGAGMLAGFAAMTGLMKLESVQAAYNVKFSGRVAQANAEVAELAYEAVKAQLGEKQNA
;
A
#
# COMPACT_ATOMS: atom_id res chain seq x y z
N MET A 1 15.73 1.10 8.93
CA MET A 1 15.18 1.49 7.60
C MET A 1 14.07 0.53 7.28
N TYR A 2 12.90 1.04 6.92
CA TYR A 2 11.73 0.25 6.56
C TYR A 2 11.54 0.29 5.04
N GLN A 3 11.40 -0.86 4.40
CA GLN A 3 11.40 -1.00 2.94
C GLN A 3 10.05 -1.54 2.45
N ILE A 4 9.44 -0.84 1.52
CA ILE A 4 8.11 -1.15 1.00
C ILE A 4 8.18 -1.40 -0.50
N ARG A 5 7.51 -2.44 -0.97
CA ARG A 5 7.34 -2.77 -2.37
C ARG A 5 5.86 -2.71 -2.73
N ILE A 6 5.54 -1.93 -3.76
CA ILE A 6 4.17 -1.73 -4.23
C ILE A 6 4.04 -2.32 -5.62
N HIS A 7 3.17 -3.31 -5.76
CA HIS A 7 2.84 -3.98 -7.01
C HIS A 7 1.49 -3.51 -7.54
N GLY A 8 1.39 -3.33 -8.84
CA GLY A 8 0.14 -3.02 -9.54
C GLY A 8 0.33 -3.11 -11.04
N ARG A 9 -0.58 -2.50 -11.79
CA ARG A 9 -0.49 -2.43 -13.26
C ARG A 9 -0.37 -0.99 -13.74
N GLY A 10 0.22 -0.81 -14.90
CA GLY A 10 0.31 0.50 -15.56
C GLY A 10 -1.07 1.15 -15.67
N GLY A 11 -1.15 2.42 -15.24
CA GLY A 11 -2.40 3.19 -15.16
C GLY A 11 -3.11 3.18 -13.79
N GLN A 12 -2.68 2.34 -12.84
CA GLN A 12 -3.26 2.27 -11.48
C GLN A 12 -2.60 3.23 -10.47
N GLY A 13 -1.64 4.05 -10.89
CA GLY A 13 -0.98 5.01 -10.02
C GLY A 13 0.03 4.41 -9.03
N VAL A 14 0.70 3.30 -9.38
CA VAL A 14 1.66 2.59 -8.52
C VAL A 14 2.82 3.50 -8.09
N VAL A 15 3.42 4.21 -9.06
CA VAL A 15 4.52 5.14 -8.79
C VAL A 15 4.04 6.31 -7.92
N THR A 16 2.86 6.86 -8.23
CA THR A 16 2.25 7.92 -7.41
C THR A 16 2.02 7.44 -5.97
N ALA A 17 1.56 6.21 -5.78
CA ALA A 17 1.38 5.66 -4.44
C ALA A 17 2.72 5.60 -3.67
N ALA A 18 3.81 5.14 -4.30
CA ALA A 18 5.13 5.14 -3.67
C ALA A 18 5.61 6.55 -3.30
N GLU A 19 5.42 7.54 -4.20
CA GLU A 19 5.73 8.95 -3.93
C GLU A 19 4.94 9.50 -2.75
N MET A 20 3.61 9.24 -2.71
CA MET A 20 2.75 9.71 -1.61
C MET A 20 3.08 9.03 -0.29
N LEU A 21 3.45 7.74 -0.31
CA LEU A 21 3.92 7.03 0.88
C LEU A 21 5.20 7.66 1.43
N ALA A 22 6.19 7.92 0.56
CA ALA A 22 7.42 8.58 0.97
C ALA A 22 7.14 9.99 1.53
N LEU A 23 6.25 10.75 0.90
CA LEU A 23 5.88 12.09 1.37
C LEU A 23 5.16 12.04 2.73
N ALA A 24 4.23 11.09 2.92
CA ALA A 24 3.57 10.90 4.22
C ALA A 24 4.57 10.51 5.31
N GLY A 25 5.51 9.60 5.02
CA GLY A 25 6.59 9.24 5.93
C GLY A 25 7.52 10.40 6.26
N PHE A 26 7.81 11.27 5.28
CA PHE A 26 8.57 12.49 5.51
C PHE A 26 7.84 13.46 6.46
N MET A 27 6.52 13.59 6.34
CA MET A 27 5.70 14.40 7.25
C MET A 27 5.70 13.85 8.69
N GLU A 28 5.97 12.57 8.88
CA GLU A 28 6.17 11.93 10.20
C GLU A 28 7.63 12.05 10.72
N GLY A 29 8.49 12.78 10.01
CA GLY A 29 9.87 13.02 10.41
C GLY A 29 10.89 11.98 9.95
N HIS A 30 10.52 11.09 9.04
CA HIS A 30 11.45 10.15 8.43
C HIS A 30 12.23 10.77 7.26
N ASN A 31 13.45 10.30 7.03
CA ASN A 31 14.04 10.38 5.72
C ASN A 31 13.31 9.40 4.81
N ALA A 32 12.90 9.83 3.64
CA ALA A 32 12.05 9.07 2.76
C ALA A 32 12.56 9.06 1.32
N GLN A 33 12.37 7.95 0.63
CA GLN A 33 12.73 7.76 -0.77
C GLN A 33 11.65 6.97 -1.48
N ALA A 34 11.29 7.37 -2.69
CA ALA A 34 10.44 6.60 -3.58
C ALA A 34 11.03 6.56 -4.98
N PHE A 35 10.91 5.43 -5.66
CA PHE A 35 11.36 5.26 -7.03
C PHE A 35 10.66 4.08 -7.71
N PRO A 36 10.41 4.16 -9.04
CA PRO A 36 9.89 3.04 -9.80
C PRO A 36 10.96 1.98 -10.06
N SER A 37 10.54 0.75 -10.30
CA SER A 37 11.38 -0.21 -10.99
C SER A 37 11.53 0.21 -12.44
N PHE A 38 12.78 0.26 -12.93
CA PHE A 38 13.07 0.63 -14.31
C PHE A 38 12.62 -0.49 -15.26
N GLY A 39 11.59 -0.22 -16.04
CA GLY A 39 11.04 -1.09 -17.08
C GLY A 39 10.16 -0.27 -18.03
N SER A 40 9.84 -0.80 -19.21
CA SER A 40 8.94 -0.12 -20.12
C SER A 40 7.52 -0.12 -19.55
N GLU A 41 7.10 1.03 -19.00
CA GLU A 41 5.72 1.21 -18.55
C GLU A 41 4.76 1.12 -19.75
N ARG A 42 3.90 0.12 -19.70
CA ARG A 42 2.78 -0.03 -20.64
C ARG A 42 1.50 -0.14 -19.84
N THR A 43 0.44 0.48 -20.32
CA THR A 43 -0.89 0.35 -19.72
C THR A 43 -1.24 -1.13 -19.53
N GLY A 44 -1.62 -1.51 -18.32
CA GLY A 44 -1.98 -2.88 -17.97
C GLY A 44 -0.81 -3.85 -17.67
N ALA A 45 0.43 -3.52 -18.04
CA ALA A 45 1.58 -4.34 -17.70
C ALA A 45 1.88 -4.29 -16.19
N PRO A 46 2.46 -5.35 -15.58
CA PRO A 46 2.93 -5.30 -14.21
C PRO A 46 3.93 -4.16 -13.98
N VAL A 47 3.71 -3.40 -12.92
CA VAL A 47 4.57 -2.29 -12.48
C VAL A 47 4.90 -2.49 -11.02
N VAL A 48 6.15 -2.22 -10.66
CA VAL A 48 6.63 -2.23 -9.28
C VAL A 48 7.22 -0.88 -8.94
N ALA A 49 6.89 -0.35 -7.78
CA ALA A 49 7.54 0.82 -7.21
C ALA A 49 7.99 0.52 -5.78
N PHE A 50 8.98 1.27 -5.34
CA PHE A 50 9.62 1.09 -4.06
C PHE A 50 9.51 2.35 -3.23
N ALA A 51 9.39 2.19 -1.90
CA ALA A 51 9.57 3.27 -0.95
C ALA A 51 10.46 2.80 0.20
N ARG A 52 11.21 3.74 0.77
CA ARG A 52 12.03 3.54 1.97
C ARG A 52 11.76 4.65 2.96
N LEU A 53 11.62 4.29 4.23
CA LEU A 53 11.51 5.21 5.35
C LEU A 53 12.64 4.91 6.34
N SER A 54 13.32 5.93 6.85
CA SER A 54 14.45 5.75 7.76
C SER A 54 14.58 6.92 8.73
N PRO A 55 14.99 6.70 9.96
CA PRO A 55 15.35 7.80 10.87
C PRO A 55 16.65 8.52 10.43
N SER A 56 17.47 7.88 9.59
CA SER A 56 18.74 8.41 9.08
C SER A 56 18.75 8.54 7.56
N GLU A 57 19.74 9.25 7.01
CA GLU A 57 19.90 9.45 5.58
C GLU A 57 19.91 8.14 4.79
N ILE A 58 19.14 8.09 3.70
CA ILE A 58 19.04 6.94 2.79
C ILE A 58 20.00 7.14 1.63
N ARG A 59 21.03 6.30 1.54
CA ARG A 59 22.04 6.34 0.47
C ARG A 59 21.86 5.22 -0.56
N LEU A 60 21.01 4.22 -0.27
CA LEU A 60 20.73 3.09 -1.15
C LEU A 60 19.88 3.54 -2.35
N ARG A 61 20.23 3.02 -3.55
CA ARG A 61 19.49 3.26 -4.80
C ARG A 61 19.06 1.96 -5.50
N GLU A 62 19.36 0.84 -4.88
CA GLU A 62 19.01 -0.50 -5.37
C GLU A 62 17.51 -0.80 -5.21
N PRO A 63 16.95 -1.68 -6.05
CA PRO A 63 15.61 -2.22 -5.82
C PRO A 63 15.47 -2.82 -4.41
N VAL A 64 14.23 -2.84 -3.90
CA VAL A 64 13.93 -3.49 -2.62
C VAL A 64 13.79 -4.99 -2.85
N LEU A 65 14.81 -5.76 -2.47
CA LEU A 65 14.82 -7.22 -2.59
C LEU A 65 14.19 -7.90 -1.39
N GLU A 66 14.40 -7.38 -0.18
CA GLU A 66 13.84 -7.88 1.08
C GLU A 66 12.88 -6.84 1.69
N PRO A 67 11.61 -6.79 1.23
CA PRO A 67 10.66 -5.82 1.75
C PRO A 67 10.18 -6.18 3.17
N ASP A 68 10.03 -5.13 4.00
CA ASP A 68 9.30 -5.20 5.27
C ASP A 68 7.78 -5.15 5.04
N ALA A 69 7.35 -4.63 3.90
CA ALA A 69 5.95 -4.65 3.49
C ALA A 69 5.77 -4.78 1.98
N VAL A 70 4.72 -5.50 1.59
CA VAL A 70 4.26 -5.64 0.20
C VAL A 70 2.82 -5.15 0.08
N LEU A 71 2.60 -4.15 -0.78
CA LEU A 71 1.27 -3.64 -1.12
C LEU A 71 0.91 -4.09 -2.54
N ILE A 72 -0.24 -4.73 -2.70
CA ILE A 72 -0.68 -5.30 -3.99
C ILE A 72 -1.95 -4.58 -4.43
N GLN A 73 -1.80 -3.63 -5.38
CA GLN A 73 -2.92 -2.84 -5.91
C GLN A 73 -3.80 -3.62 -6.89
N ASP A 74 -3.28 -4.69 -7.47
CA ASP A 74 -4.01 -5.56 -8.40
C ASP A 74 -3.83 -7.03 -8.02
N ARG A 75 -4.91 -7.65 -7.52
CA ARG A 75 -4.90 -9.05 -7.07
C ARG A 75 -4.56 -10.06 -8.17
N THR A 76 -4.79 -9.72 -9.45
CA THR A 76 -4.47 -10.61 -10.57
C THR A 76 -2.96 -10.86 -10.73
N LEU A 77 -2.12 -10.04 -10.08
CA LEU A 77 -0.68 -10.25 -10.04
C LEU A 77 -0.27 -11.45 -9.17
N LEU A 78 -1.13 -11.90 -8.25
CA LEU A 78 -0.88 -13.09 -7.44
C LEU A 78 -0.67 -14.36 -8.29
N GLU A 79 -1.28 -14.41 -9.48
CA GLU A 79 -1.21 -15.55 -10.39
C GLU A 79 -0.03 -15.48 -11.37
N SER A 80 0.53 -14.29 -11.60
CA SER A 80 1.48 -14.05 -12.69
C SER A 80 2.84 -13.52 -12.25
N VAL A 81 2.96 -13.06 -11.01
CA VAL A 81 4.19 -12.46 -10.47
C VAL A 81 4.45 -13.03 -9.08
N ASN A 82 5.71 -13.36 -8.77
CA ASN A 82 6.11 -13.72 -7.42
C ASN A 82 6.18 -12.45 -6.53
N VAL A 83 5.00 -11.90 -6.17
CA VAL A 83 4.89 -10.64 -5.43
C VAL A 83 5.44 -10.72 -4.00
N PHE A 84 5.60 -11.94 -3.46
CA PHE A 84 6.09 -12.18 -2.09
C PHE A 84 7.59 -12.49 -2.02
N GLU A 85 8.30 -12.49 -3.16
CA GLU A 85 9.73 -12.77 -3.17
C GLU A 85 10.49 -11.88 -2.20
N GLY A 86 11.30 -12.48 -1.32
CA GLY A 86 12.10 -11.78 -0.34
C GLY A 86 11.32 -11.11 0.81
N LEU A 87 9.99 -11.27 0.89
CA LEU A 87 9.21 -10.73 2.01
C LEU A 87 9.76 -11.27 3.33
N ARG A 88 10.03 -10.37 4.27
CA ARG A 88 10.51 -10.72 5.61
C ARG A 88 9.48 -11.54 6.38
N PRO A 89 9.90 -12.48 7.24
CA PRO A 89 8.99 -13.32 8.02
C PRO A 89 8.05 -12.55 8.96
N ASP A 90 8.46 -11.37 9.38
CA ASP A 90 7.71 -10.43 10.23
C ASP A 90 7.10 -9.26 9.44
N GLY A 91 7.14 -9.32 8.11
CA GLY A 91 6.67 -8.27 7.21
C GLY A 91 5.14 -8.16 7.15
N TYR A 92 4.65 -7.17 6.41
CA TYR A 92 3.23 -6.91 6.22
C TYR A 92 2.81 -7.09 4.77
N VAL A 93 1.60 -7.57 4.57
CA VAL A 93 0.98 -7.72 3.25
C VAL A 93 -0.40 -7.09 3.25
N LEU A 94 -0.62 -6.13 2.35
CA LEU A 94 -1.95 -5.54 2.13
C LEU A 94 -2.35 -5.71 0.67
N ILE A 95 -3.51 -6.33 0.45
CA ILE A 95 -4.00 -6.67 -0.89
C ILE A 95 -5.28 -5.88 -1.18
N ASN A 96 -5.34 -5.25 -2.33
CA ASN A 96 -6.56 -4.62 -2.83
C ASN A 96 -7.54 -5.68 -3.32
N SER A 97 -8.44 -6.09 -2.45
CA SER A 97 -9.47 -7.10 -2.72
C SER A 97 -10.67 -6.94 -1.78
N SER A 98 -11.85 -7.33 -2.25
CA SER A 98 -13.04 -7.52 -1.41
C SER A 98 -13.14 -8.92 -0.80
N GLN A 99 -12.25 -9.82 -1.18
CA GLN A 99 -12.14 -11.17 -0.63
C GLN A 99 -11.14 -11.19 0.52
N THR A 100 -11.23 -12.21 1.38
CA THR A 100 -10.22 -12.44 2.42
C THR A 100 -8.93 -13.04 1.81
N PRO A 101 -7.79 -12.97 2.52
CA PRO A 101 -6.56 -13.62 2.06
C PRO A 101 -6.74 -15.13 1.81
N GLU A 102 -7.51 -15.82 2.65
CA GLU A 102 -7.78 -17.26 2.51
C GLU A 102 -8.60 -17.55 1.25
N ALA A 103 -9.60 -16.71 0.95
CA ALA A 103 -10.40 -16.82 -0.28
C ALA A 103 -9.59 -16.52 -1.56
N LEU A 104 -8.45 -15.84 -1.42
CA LEU A 104 -7.47 -15.66 -2.50
C LEU A 104 -6.44 -16.80 -2.59
N GLY A 105 -6.59 -17.87 -1.81
CA GLY A 105 -5.68 -19.02 -1.80
C GLY A 105 -4.38 -18.76 -1.02
N LEU A 106 -4.36 -17.79 -0.10
CA LEU A 106 -3.17 -17.39 0.66
C LEU A 106 -3.16 -17.93 2.09
N SER A 107 -3.89 -19.03 2.38
CA SER A 107 -3.96 -19.64 3.72
C SER A 107 -2.56 -19.96 4.29
N ASP A 108 -1.70 -20.56 3.49
CA ASP A 108 -0.32 -20.90 3.89
C ASP A 108 0.52 -19.64 4.23
N LEU A 109 0.27 -18.52 3.54
CA LEU A 109 0.92 -17.26 3.86
C LEU A 109 0.41 -16.70 5.19
N VAL A 110 -0.91 -16.71 5.39
CA VAL A 110 -1.54 -16.25 6.63
C VAL A 110 -1.05 -17.03 7.85
N GLU A 111 -0.90 -18.36 7.72
CA GLU A 111 -0.42 -19.22 8.80
C GLU A 111 1.05 -18.99 9.16
N ARG A 112 1.87 -18.65 8.16
CA ARG A 112 3.33 -18.41 8.37
C ARG A 112 3.65 -17.01 8.89
N MET A 113 2.79 -16.03 8.63
CA MET A 113 3.00 -14.64 9.01
C MET A 113 2.44 -14.38 10.41
N PRO A 114 2.96 -13.37 11.13
CA PRO A 114 2.35 -12.95 12.39
C PRO A 114 0.87 -12.59 12.18
N ALA A 115 0.07 -12.79 13.22
CA ALA A 115 -1.37 -12.53 13.16
C ALA A 115 -1.66 -11.09 12.71
N ARG A 116 -2.59 -10.93 11.75
CA ARG A 116 -3.01 -9.64 11.17
C ARG A 116 -1.94 -8.93 10.32
N HIS A 117 -0.88 -9.63 9.93
CA HIS A 117 0.11 -9.09 9.00
C HIS A 117 -0.26 -9.32 7.53
N VAL A 118 -1.30 -10.09 7.24
CA VAL A 118 -1.84 -10.29 5.88
C VAL A 118 -3.31 -9.90 5.88
N LEU A 119 -3.64 -8.78 5.24
CA LEU A 119 -5.00 -8.24 5.19
C LEU A 119 -5.40 -7.86 3.76
N CYS A 120 -6.71 -7.76 3.55
CA CYS A 120 -7.32 -7.24 2.32
C CYS A 120 -8.12 -5.97 2.60
N VAL A 121 -8.17 -5.06 1.63
CA VAL A 121 -9.00 -3.85 1.67
C VAL A 121 -9.57 -3.57 0.28
N SER A 122 -10.85 -3.19 0.20
CA SER A 122 -11.55 -2.90 -1.06
C SER A 122 -11.24 -1.49 -1.60
N ALA A 123 -9.95 -1.12 -1.70
CA ALA A 123 -9.53 0.23 -2.04
C ALA A 123 -10.01 0.68 -3.43
N THR A 124 -10.05 -0.22 -4.42
CA THR A 124 -10.60 0.10 -5.75
C THR A 124 -12.10 0.41 -5.67
N ARG A 125 -12.88 -0.28 -4.87
CA ARG A 125 -14.30 0.01 -4.70
C ARG A 125 -14.50 1.40 -4.13
N PHE A 126 -13.80 1.74 -3.05
CA PHE A 126 -13.87 3.08 -2.46
C PHE A 126 -13.45 4.17 -3.47
N ALA A 127 -12.41 3.91 -4.29
CA ALA A 127 -11.97 4.84 -5.32
C ALA A 127 -13.02 5.03 -6.43
N LEU A 128 -13.69 3.95 -6.87
CA LEU A 128 -14.78 4.05 -7.85
C LEU A 128 -15.95 4.86 -7.31
N ASP A 129 -16.31 4.65 -6.04
CA ASP A 129 -17.44 5.33 -5.40
C ASP A 129 -17.18 6.84 -5.18
N ARG A 130 -15.94 7.26 -4.94
CA ARG A 130 -15.57 8.65 -4.58
C ARG A 130 -14.90 9.41 -5.70
N ILE A 131 -13.98 8.76 -6.43
CA ILE A 131 -13.18 9.37 -7.50
C ILE A 131 -13.80 9.09 -8.88
N GLY A 132 -14.58 8.01 -9.02
CA GLY A 132 -15.12 7.53 -10.29
C GLY A 132 -14.08 6.81 -11.18
N ARG A 133 -12.91 6.47 -10.62
CA ARG A 133 -11.81 5.78 -11.33
C ARG A 133 -11.17 4.72 -10.42
N PRO A 134 -10.66 3.60 -10.99
CA PRO A 134 -10.04 2.51 -10.22
C PRO A 134 -8.60 2.87 -9.81
N LEU A 135 -8.46 3.88 -8.95
CA LEU A 135 -7.18 4.40 -8.44
C LEU A 135 -7.04 4.08 -6.94
N PRO A 136 -6.61 2.87 -6.56
CA PRO A 136 -6.65 2.41 -5.18
C PRO A 136 -5.59 3.03 -4.27
N GLY A 137 -4.65 3.82 -4.80
CA GLY A 137 -3.46 4.29 -4.11
C GLY A 137 -3.72 4.88 -2.72
N ALA A 138 -4.62 5.87 -2.62
CA ALA A 138 -4.92 6.53 -1.34
C ALA A 138 -5.47 5.53 -0.30
N GLY A 139 -6.39 4.65 -0.70
CA GLY A 139 -6.94 3.62 0.16
C GLY A 139 -5.90 2.59 0.60
N MET A 140 -5.03 2.16 -0.32
CA MET A 140 -3.94 1.23 0.01
C MET A 140 -2.96 1.82 1.03
N LEU A 141 -2.57 3.09 0.87
CA LEU A 141 -1.66 3.73 1.81
C LEU A 141 -2.30 3.96 3.18
N ALA A 142 -3.56 4.36 3.22
CA ALA A 142 -4.28 4.55 4.47
C ALA A 142 -4.54 3.21 5.19
N GLY A 143 -4.90 2.16 4.47
CA GLY A 143 -4.98 0.81 5.02
C GLY A 143 -3.64 0.32 5.57
N PHE A 144 -2.54 0.58 4.88
CA PHE A 144 -1.19 0.28 5.34
C PHE A 144 -0.83 1.08 6.60
N ALA A 145 -1.18 2.36 6.65
CA ALA A 145 -1.00 3.20 7.83
C ALA A 145 -1.76 2.65 9.06
N ALA A 146 -3.02 2.24 8.86
CA ALA A 146 -3.82 1.61 9.92
C ALA A 146 -3.22 0.29 10.42
N MET A 147 -2.65 -0.49 9.50
CA MET A 147 -2.08 -1.81 9.77
C MET A 147 -0.77 -1.74 10.55
N THR A 148 0.08 -0.77 10.25
CA THR A 148 1.45 -0.70 10.75
C THR A 148 1.68 0.38 11.79
N GLY A 149 0.88 1.43 11.81
CA GLY A 149 1.13 2.61 12.64
C GLY A 149 2.36 3.43 12.23
N LEU A 150 2.98 3.15 11.09
CA LEU A 150 4.18 3.85 10.59
C LEU A 150 3.93 5.30 10.21
N MET A 151 2.67 5.63 9.92
CA MET A 151 2.23 6.99 9.61
C MET A 151 0.78 7.15 10.03
N LYS A 152 0.36 8.40 10.25
CA LYS A 152 -1.02 8.75 10.57
C LYS A 152 -1.87 8.87 9.30
N LEU A 153 -3.18 8.73 9.46
CA LEU A 153 -4.13 8.96 8.36
C LEU A 153 -4.00 10.37 7.79
N GLU A 154 -3.86 11.36 8.68
CA GLU A 154 -3.73 12.77 8.32
C GLU A 154 -2.49 13.02 7.45
N SER A 155 -1.38 12.32 7.68
CA SER A 155 -0.17 12.44 6.87
C SER A 155 -0.35 11.84 5.48
N VAL A 156 -1.10 10.73 5.36
CA VAL A 156 -1.49 10.17 4.05
C VAL A 156 -2.37 11.15 3.29
N GLN A 157 -3.41 11.71 3.93
CA GLN A 157 -4.30 12.69 3.32
C GLN A 157 -3.55 13.96 2.91
N ALA A 158 -2.66 14.47 3.77
CA ALA A 158 -1.84 15.63 3.49
C ALA A 158 -0.91 15.41 2.29
N ALA A 159 -0.31 14.23 2.15
CA ALA A 159 0.52 13.89 1.00
C ALA A 159 -0.27 13.96 -0.32
N TYR A 160 -1.49 13.45 -0.34
CA TYR A 160 -2.36 13.56 -1.51
C TYR A 160 -2.78 15.00 -1.80
N ASN A 161 -2.99 15.84 -0.77
CA ASN A 161 -3.31 17.25 -0.92
C ASN A 161 -2.14 18.08 -1.49
N VAL A 162 -0.90 17.65 -1.34
CA VAL A 162 0.25 18.28 -1.99
C VAL A 162 0.23 18.04 -3.51
N LYS A 163 -0.16 16.83 -3.95
CA LYS A 163 -0.15 16.47 -5.38
C LYS A 163 -1.43 16.84 -6.10
N PHE A 164 -2.55 16.81 -5.42
CA PHE A 164 -3.88 17.05 -5.97
C PHE A 164 -4.56 18.21 -5.27
N SER A 165 -5.51 18.85 -5.95
CA SER A 165 -6.24 19.98 -5.40
C SER A 165 -7.76 19.84 -5.59
N GLY A 166 -8.53 20.66 -4.89
CA GLY A 166 -9.97 20.74 -5.02
C GLY A 166 -10.67 19.41 -4.82
N ARG A 167 -11.63 19.09 -5.68
CA ARG A 167 -12.46 17.88 -5.58
C ARG A 167 -11.67 16.58 -5.62
N VAL A 168 -10.56 16.55 -6.37
CA VAL A 168 -9.74 15.33 -6.48
C VAL A 168 -9.00 15.05 -5.17
N ALA A 169 -8.46 16.07 -4.53
CA ALA A 169 -7.82 15.95 -3.22
C ALA A 169 -8.82 15.48 -2.16
N GLN A 170 -10.00 16.08 -2.11
CA GLN A 170 -11.06 15.69 -1.18
C GLN A 170 -11.49 14.24 -1.38
N ALA A 171 -11.72 13.81 -2.64
CA ALA A 171 -12.12 12.43 -2.95
C ALA A 171 -11.05 11.41 -2.53
N ASN A 172 -9.75 11.72 -2.71
CA ASN A 172 -8.67 10.85 -2.23
C ASN A 172 -8.63 10.80 -0.69
N ALA A 173 -8.90 11.91 0.00
CA ALA A 173 -8.98 11.93 1.47
C ALA A 173 -10.13 11.05 2.00
N GLU A 174 -11.29 11.09 1.34
CA GLU A 174 -12.43 10.24 1.69
C GLU A 174 -12.14 8.74 1.43
N VAL A 175 -11.45 8.41 0.32
CA VAL A 175 -11.01 7.03 0.04
C VAL A 175 -10.02 6.54 1.10
N ALA A 176 -9.09 7.41 1.51
CA ALA A 176 -8.12 7.10 2.56
C ALA A 176 -8.82 6.79 3.89
N GLU A 177 -9.77 7.63 4.31
CA GLU A 177 -10.54 7.45 5.55
C GLU A 177 -11.32 6.13 5.54
N LEU A 178 -12.08 5.85 4.47
CA LEU A 178 -12.85 4.59 4.35
C LEU A 178 -11.96 3.35 4.45
N ALA A 179 -10.81 3.36 3.81
CA ALA A 179 -9.89 2.24 3.82
C ALA A 179 -9.18 2.09 5.19
N TYR A 180 -8.82 3.20 5.83
CA TYR A 180 -8.24 3.21 7.17
C TYR A 180 -9.18 2.58 8.18
N GLU A 181 -10.45 3.02 8.21
CA GLU A 181 -11.46 2.50 9.11
C GLU A 181 -11.78 1.01 8.83
N ALA A 182 -11.84 0.62 7.55
CA ALA A 182 -12.07 -0.78 7.17
C ALA A 182 -10.95 -1.71 7.67
N VAL A 183 -9.70 -1.27 7.62
CA VAL A 183 -8.56 -2.04 8.14
C VAL A 183 -8.53 -2.02 9.67
N LYS A 184 -8.82 -0.87 10.29
CA LYS A 184 -8.95 -0.76 11.76
C LYS A 184 -10.01 -1.71 12.32
N ALA A 185 -11.16 -1.82 11.66
CA ALA A 185 -12.21 -2.78 12.05
C ALA A 185 -11.69 -4.23 12.06
N GLN A 186 -10.97 -4.66 10.99
CA GLN A 186 -10.36 -5.99 10.93
C GLN A 186 -9.33 -6.23 12.04
N LEU A 187 -8.62 -5.18 12.48
CA LEU A 187 -7.68 -5.26 13.59
C LEU A 187 -8.36 -5.31 14.95
N GLY A 188 -9.57 -4.73 15.09
CA GLY A 188 -10.36 -4.66 16.34
C GLY A 188 -11.23 -5.88 16.60
N GLU A 189 -11.77 -6.53 15.59
CA GLU A 189 -12.79 -7.59 15.71
C GLU A 189 -12.33 -8.86 16.46
N LYS A 190 -11.02 -9.09 16.65
CA LYS A 190 -10.50 -10.26 17.37
C LYS A 190 -10.14 -10.02 18.85
N GLN A 191 -10.43 -8.85 19.40
CA GLN A 191 -10.24 -8.63 20.85
C GLN A 191 -11.43 -9.12 21.70
N ASN A 192 -12.54 -9.52 21.07
CA ASN A 192 -13.78 -9.91 21.73
C ASN A 192 -14.23 -11.35 21.41
N ALA A 193 -13.33 -12.23 20.97
CA ALA A 193 -13.64 -13.64 20.70
C ALA A 193 -12.80 -14.57 21.59
#